data_605411b24110e94a4b8e66f583912678
#
_entry.id   605411b24110e94a4b8e66f583912678
#
_cell.length_a   1.000
_cell.length_b   1.000
_cell.length_c   1.000
_cell.angle_alpha   90.00
_cell.angle_beta   90.00
_cell.angle_gamma   90.00
#
_symmetry.space_group_name_H-M   'P 1'
#
loop_
_entity.id
_entity.type
_entity.pdbx_description
1 polymer ?
#
loop_
_entity_poly.entity_id
_entity_poly.type
_entity_poly.pdbx_seq_one_letter_code
_entity_poly.pdbx_strand_id
1 'polypeptide(L)'
;MKPFVIRANLRTPVIFNGYMTLDALLMAELQRGDISDLIHCVDDLYFASAAVLENEAGKIKASFVASMRPELTPEWLDVIAPNSNKSTDVAIGDSRYREAGNVINSYDARVAASVVWYATGDQDAVLAVLREVKFIGKRRASGYGEVIRWEVEDGELDGLVGYLNDPLRPIPADRWTEGGDQIAIDTAWKPPYWAIENRAKCYAPEVT
;
A
#
# COMPACT_ATOMS: atom_id res chain seq x y z
N MET A 1 -16.92 18.64 -4.39
CA MET A 1 -15.68 17.88 -4.53
C MET A 1 -15.17 18.09 -5.94
N LYS A 2 -13.85 18.24 -6.12
CA LYS A 2 -13.21 18.48 -7.42
C LYS A 2 -12.09 17.47 -7.63
N PRO A 3 -11.71 17.15 -8.88
CA PRO A 3 -10.50 16.42 -9.17
C PRO A 3 -9.26 17.20 -8.73
N PHE A 4 -8.28 16.49 -8.15
CA PHE A 4 -6.99 17.04 -7.74
C PHE A 4 -5.88 16.00 -7.85
N VAL A 5 -4.66 16.49 -7.85
CA VAL A 5 -3.45 15.67 -7.82
C VAL A 5 -2.73 15.93 -6.50
N ILE A 6 -2.35 14.88 -5.80
CA ILE A 6 -1.51 15.00 -4.60
C ILE A 6 -0.17 14.31 -4.81
N ARG A 7 0.90 14.99 -4.42
CA ARG A 7 2.28 14.57 -4.65
C ARG A 7 3.06 14.50 -3.34
N ALA A 8 3.69 13.36 -3.08
CA ALA A 8 4.69 13.17 -2.05
C ALA A 8 6.08 13.26 -2.66
N ASN A 9 6.83 14.32 -2.38
CA ASN A 9 8.23 14.45 -2.80
C ASN A 9 9.10 13.60 -1.87
N LEU A 10 9.89 12.67 -2.42
CA LEU A 10 10.64 11.69 -1.68
C LEU A 10 12.09 12.12 -1.42
N ARG A 11 12.61 11.75 -0.23
CA ARG A 11 14.03 11.84 0.11
C ARG A 11 14.72 10.49 -0.04
N THR A 12 14.00 9.41 0.20
CA THR A 12 14.54 8.05 0.21
C THR A 12 13.73 7.14 -0.69
N PRO A 13 14.33 6.03 -1.19
CA PRO A 13 13.59 5.05 -1.97
C PRO A 13 12.37 4.52 -1.23
N VAL A 14 11.31 4.20 -1.97
CA VAL A 14 10.05 3.71 -1.41
C VAL A 14 9.85 2.23 -1.72
N ILE A 15 9.25 1.49 -0.77
CA ILE A 15 8.89 0.08 -0.93
C ILE A 15 7.38 -0.04 -0.92
N PHE A 16 6.80 -0.46 -2.05
CA PHE A 16 5.39 -0.80 -2.15
C PHE A 16 5.19 -2.31 -2.21
N ASN A 17 4.00 -2.75 -1.87
CA ASN A 17 3.54 -4.12 -2.04
C ASN A 17 2.11 -4.08 -2.56
N GLY A 18 1.95 -4.31 -3.84
CA GLY A 18 0.66 -4.14 -4.51
C GLY A 18 0.28 -2.67 -4.68
N TYR A 19 -1.01 -2.43 -4.78
CA TYR A 19 -1.56 -1.09 -5.02
C TYR A 19 -1.66 -0.31 -3.72
N MET A 20 -0.92 0.79 -3.60
CA MET A 20 -1.07 1.74 -2.48
C MET A 20 -2.01 2.86 -2.93
N THR A 21 -3.30 2.69 -2.70
CA THR A 21 -4.30 3.69 -3.05
C THR A 21 -4.32 4.84 -2.02
N LEU A 22 -4.72 6.04 -2.44
CA LEU A 22 -4.76 7.21 -1.56
C LEU A 22 -5.76 7.02 -0.41
N ASP A 23 -6.91 6.41 -0.69
CA ASP A 23 -7.91 6.09 0.34
C ASP A 23 -7.35 5.15 1.42
N ALA A 24 -6.57 4.13 1.04
CA ALA A 24 -5.91 3.24 2.00
C ALA A 24 -4.91 4.00 2.89
N LEU A 25 -4.16 4.95 2.32
CA LEU A 25 -3.22 5.77 3.07
C LEU A 25 -3.95 6.68 4.07
N LEU A 26 -5.01 7.36 3.64
CA LEU A 26 -5.81 8.25 4.50
C LEU A 26 -6.52 7.49 5.62
N MET A 27 -7.12 6.34 5.32
CA MET A 27 -7.77 5.49 6.32
C MET A 27 -6.79 4.99 7.38
N ALA A 28 -5.59 4.60 6.95
CA ALA A 28 -4.54 4.15 7.87
C ALA A 28 -4.08 5.27 8.79
N GLU A 29 -3.94 6.49 8.28
CA GLU A 29 -3.51 7.65 9.07
C GLU A 29 -4.58 8.12 10.03
N LEU A 30 -5.82 8.18 9.58
CA LEU A 30 -6.96 8.60 10.40
C LEU A 30 -7.49 7.49 11.32
N GLN A 31 -7.02 6.24 11.16
CA GLN A 31 -7.47 5.06 11.89
C GLN A 31 -9.00 4.86 11.84
N ARG A 32 -9.61 5.16 10.68
CA ARG A 32 -11.05 5.00 10.44
C ARG A 32 -11.33 4.30 9.11
N GLY A 33 -12.46 3.61 9.03
CA GLY A 33 -12.85 2.80 7.85
C GLY A 33 -13.64 3.56 6.78
N ASP A 34 -14.08 4.79 7.06
CA ASP A 34 -14.84 5.64 6.14
C ASP A 34 -14.22 7.03 6.07
N ILE A 35 -13.99 7.50 4.83
CA ILE A 35 -13.42 8.81 4.50
C ILE A 35 -14.22 9.50 3.39
N SER A 36 -15.50 9.17 3.23
CA SER A 36 -16.39 9.76 2.22
C SER A 36 -16.61 11.27 2.38
N ASP A 37 -16.28 11.80 3.54
CA ASP A 37 -16.19 13.25 3.81
C ASP A 37 -14.96 13.92 3.17
N LEU A 38 -13.90 13.16 2.88
CA LEU A 38 -12.65 13.64 2.27
C LEU A 38 -12.54 13.30 0.79
N ILE A 39 -12.87 12.07 0.42
CA ILE A 39 -12.76 11.52 -0.93
C ILE A 39 -14.14 11.10 -1.42
N HIS A 40 -14.49 11.49 -2.63
CA HIS A 40 -15.72 11.05 -3.27
C HIS A 40 -15.79 9.53 -3.33
N CYS A 41 -16.95 8.97 -2.96
CA CYS A 41 -17.17 7.53 -2.92
C CYS A 41 -18.54 7.18 -3.50
N VAL A 42 -18.60 6.16 -4.35
CA VAL A 42 -19.84 5.61 -4.90
C VAL A 42 -19.80 4.09 -4.75
N ASP A 43 -20.77 3.52 -4.05
CA ASP A 43 -20.90 2.09 -3.82
C ASP A 43 -19.60 1.43 -3.32
N ASP A 44 -19.00 2.00 -2.28
CA ASP A 44 -17.73 1.59 -1.67
C ASP A 44 -16.48 1.79 -2.57
N LEU A 45 -16.61 2.34 -3.76
CA LEU A 45 -15.50 2.67 -4.64
C LEU A 45 -15.11 4.14 -4.44
N TYR A 46 -13.94 4.35 -3.86
CA TYR A 46 -13.37 5.68 -3.66
C TYR A 46 -12.71 6.19 -4.94
N PHE A 47 -12.99 7.43 -5.30
CA PHE A 47 -12.36 8.13 -6.43
C PHE A 47 -10.95 8.58 -6.04
N ALA A 48 -10.05 7.60 -5.95
CA ALA A 48 -8.69 7.76 -5.50
C ALA A 48 -7.79 6.72 -6.15
N SER A 49 -6.80 7.13 -6.90
CA SER A 49 -5.90 6.25 -7.65
C SER A 49 -4.98 5.43 -6.74
N ALA A 50 -4.38 4.41 -7.30
CA ALA A 50 -3.13 3.84 -6.80
C ALA A 50 -1.96 4.82 -6.98
N ALA A 51 -0.90 4.60 -6.22
CA ALA A 51 0.33 5.36 -6.28
C ALA A 51 1.02 5.22 -7.64
N VAL A 52 1.38 6.33 -8.24
CA VAL A 52 2.17 6.42 -9.48
C VAL A 52 3.53 7.01 -9.15
N LEU A 53 4.61 6.39 -9.61
CA LEU A 53 5.96 6.89 -9.41
C LEU A 53 6.33 7.88 -10.52
N GLU A 54 6.79 9.06 -10.15
CA GLU A 54 7.31 10.04 -11.10
C GLU A 54 8.84 10.07 -11.08
N ASN A 55 9.43 10.18 -12.26
CA ASN A 55 10.88 10.25 -12.45
C ASN A 55 11.60 9.09 -11.76
N GLU A 56 11.11 7.87 -11.98
CA GLU A 56 11.74 6.68 -11.45
C GLU A 56 13.09 6.43 -12.11
N ALA A 57 14.13 6.38 -11.28
CA ALA A 57 15.50 6.14 -11.71
C ALA A 57 15.88 4.65 -11.72
N GLY A 58 15.09 3.80 -11.04
CA GLY A 58 15.31 2.36 -11.00
C GLY A 58 14.94 1.70 -9.68
N LYS A 59 15.38 0.46 -9.52
CA LYS A 59 15.11 -0.40 -8.35
C LYS A 59 16.41 -0.81 -7.67
N ILE A 60 16.40 -0.83 -6.35
CA ILE A 60 17.48 -1.37 -5.53
C ILE A 60 16.94 -2.49 -4.63
N LYS A 61 17.76 -3.51 -4.38
CA LYS A 61 17.42 -4.58 -3.42
C LYS A 61 17.68 -4.10 -2.00
N ALA A 62 16.62 -4.03 -1.20
CA ALA A 62 16.68 -3.75 0.23
C ALA A 62 16.51 -5.07 0.99
N SER A 63 17.56 -5.55 1.65
CA SER A 63 17.54 -6.81 2.38
C SER A 63 17.64 -6.58 3.88
N PHE A 64 16.76 -7.24 4.63
CA PHE A 64 16.68 -7.14 6.08
C PHE A 64 16.78 -8.52 6.70
N VAL A 65 17.66 -8.66 7.66
CA VAL A 65 17.74 -9.87 8.47
C VAL A 65 16.75 -9.76 9.63
N ALA A 66 15.78 -10.66 9.67
CA ALA A 66 14.97 -10.89 10.84
C ALA A 66 15.54 -12.12 11.56
N SER A 67 16.09 -11.93 12.75
CA SER A 67 16.55 -13.03 13.59
C SER A 67 15.58 -13.21 14.76
N MET A 68 15.17 -14.45 14.99
CA MET A 68 14.58 -14.82 16.27
C MET A 68 15.69 -15.40 17.13
N ARG A 69 15.88 -14.82 18.30
CA ARG A 69 16.79 -15.42 19.28
C ARG A 69 16.13 -16.68 19.82
N PRO A 70 16.84 -17.81 19.87
CA PRO A 70 16.31 -19.05 20.47
C PRO A 70 16.07 -18.94 21.98
N GLU A 71 16.54 -17.88 22.60
CA GLU A 71 16.38 -17.60 24.05
C GLU A 71 15.04 -16.92 24.35
N LEU A 72 13.95 -17.46 23.81
CA LEU A 72 12.62 -17.08 24.31
C LEU A 72 12.45 -17.71 25.70
N THR A 73 12.18 -16.89 26.70
CA THR A 73 11.83 -17.39 28.04
C THR A 73 10.57 -18.27 27.94
N PRO A 74 10.41 -19.29 28.79
CA PRO A 74 9.23 -20.15 28.78
C PRO A 74 7.90 -19.39 28.79
N GLU A 75 7.87 -18.23 29.45
CA GLU A 75 6.70 -17.35 29.54
C GLU A 75 6.27 -16.79 28.17
N TRP A 76 7.21 -16.51 27.27
CA TRP A 76 6.89 -16.09 25.90
C TRP A 76 6.42 -17.25 25.02
N LEU A 77 6.89 -18.48 25.30
CA LEU A 77 6.46 -19.68 24.58
C LEU A 77 4.99 -19.99 24.83
N ASP A 78 4.49 -19.80 26.04
CA ASP A 78 3.09 -20.00 26.38
C ASP A 78 2.16 -19.01 25.68
N VAL A 79 2.64 -17.79 25.41
CA VAL A 79 1.87 -16.76 24.69
C VAL A 79 1.88 -17.00 23.18
N ILE A 80 3.04 -17.39 22.60
CA ILE A 80 3.20 -17.52 21.14
C ILE A 80 2.74 -18.89 20.65
N ALA A 81 2.90 -19.95 21.45
CA ALA A 81 2.56 -21.32 21.09
C ALA A 81 1.91 -22.07 22.26
N PRO A 82 0.71 -21.67 22.72
CA PRO A 82 0.10 -22.13 23.98
C PRO A 82 -0.21 -23.63 24.04
N ASN A 83 -0.10 -24.36 22.93
CA ASN A 83 -0.39 -25.81 22.86
C ASN A 83 0.77 -26.65 22.31
N SER A 84 1.99 -26.14 22.28
CA SER A 84 3.12 -26.93 21.78
C SER A 84 3.65 -27.84 22.90
N ASN A 85 3.32 -29.13 22.81
CA ASN A 85 3.89 -30.17 23.69
C ASN A 85 5.33 -30.58 23.30
N LYS A 86 6.01 -29.86 22.44
CA LYS A 86 7.30 -30.26 21.90
C LYS A 86 8.31 -29.13 22.03
N SER A 87 9.38 -29.46 22.73
CA SER A 87 10.68 -28.79 22.81
C SER A 87 10.71 -27.27 22.59
N THR A 88 11.62 -26.63 23.24
CA THR A 88 11.94 -25.19 23.25
C THR A 88 12.21 -24.56 21.86
N ASP A 89 12.06 -25.32 20.77
CA ASP A 89 12.25 -24.83 19.42
C ASP A 89 10.93 -24.37 18.81
N VAL A 90 10.56 -23.13 19.06
CA VAL A 90 9.45 -22.49 18.35
C VAL A 90 9.91 -22.16 16.95
N ALA A 91 9.60 -23.03 16.00
CA ALA A 91 9.78 -22.77 14.59
C ALA A 91 8.64 -21.87 14.10
N ILE A 92 8.85 -20.56 14.03
CA ILE A 92 7.96 -19.65 13.31
C ILE A 92 8.31 -19.71 11.83
N GLY A 93 7.49 -20.42 11.06
CA GLY A 93 7.62 -20.65 9.61
C GLY A 93 8.30 -21.96 9.26
N ASP A 94 8.60 -22.21 7.98
CA ASP A 94 9.15 -23.48 7.50
C ASP A 94 10.50 -23.77 8.15
N SER A 95 10.53 -24.80 9.00
CA SER A 95 11.65 -25.15 9.87
C SER A 95 12.87 -25.70 9.14
N ARG A 96 12.73 -26.10 7.88
CA ARG A 96 13.79 -26.80 7.12
C ARG A 96 15.03 -25.98 6.81
N TYR A 97 14.96 -24.65 6.96
CA TYR A 97 16.07 -23.73 6.66
C TYR A 97 16.46 -22.83 7.85
N ARG A 98 16.05 -23.17 9.07
CA ARG A 98 16.12 -22.25 10.22
C ARG A 98 16.84 -22.80 11.43
N GLU A 99 17.91 -23.53 11.25
CA GLU A 99 18.76 -23.94 12.39
C GLU A 99 19.22 -22.74 13.24
N ALA A 100 19.17 -21.51 12.70
CA ALA A 100 19.58 -20.31 13.42
C ALA A 100 18.47 -19.26 13.57
N GLY A 101 17.22 -19.53 13.18
CA GLY A 101 16.10 -18.58 13.30
C GLY A 101 16.24 -17.30 12.48
N ASN A 102 17.17 -17.24 11.54
CA ASN A 102 17.41 -16.05 10.71
C ASN A 102 16.67 -16.14 9.37
N VAL A 103 15.94 -15.08 9.04
CA VAL A 103 15.26 -14.92 7.75
C VAL A 103 15.76 -13.67 7.08
N ILE A 104 16.18 -13.79 5.82
CA ILE A 104 16.47 -12.62 4.98
C ILE A 104 15.23 -12.29 4.18
N ASN A 105 14.64 -11.13 4.48
CA ASN A 105 13.55 -10.56 3.70
C ASN A 105 14.10 -9.54 2.72
N SER A 106 13.89 -9.75 1.44
CA SER A 106 14.31 -8.83 0.38
C SER A 106 13.10 -8.13 -0.24
N TYR A 107 13.24 -6.84 -0.49
CA TYR A 107 12.24 -5.99 -1.10
C TYR A 107 12.86 -5.22 -2.27
N ASP A 108 12.07 -4.96 -3.30
CA ASP A 108 12.44 -4.00 -4.33
C ASP A 108 12.08 -2.61 -3.86
N ALA A 109 13.08 -1.79 -3.57
CA ALA A 109 12.90 -0.39 -3.23
C ALA A 109 13.06 0.44 -4.51
N ARG A 110 12.04 1.26 -4.80
CA ARG A 110 11.94 2.09 -6.01
C ARG A 110 12.57 3.46 -5.72
N VAL A 111 13.50 3.86 -6.57
CA VAL A 111 14.13 5.19 -6.52
C VAL A 111 13.35 6.12 -7.43
N ALA A 112 12.57 7.02 -6.87
CA ALA A 112 11.75 7.98 -7.60
C ALA A 112 11.84 9.36 -6.94
N ALA A 113 11.60 10.42 -7.71
CA ALA A 113 11.58 11.78 -7.17
C ALA A 113 10.32 12.02 -6.34
N SER A 114 9.19 11.49 -6.78
CA SER A 114 7.90 11.66 -6.12
C SER A 114 6.97 10.46 -6.34
N VAL A 115 5.95 10.40 -5.51
CA VAL A 115 4.78 9.55 -5.68
C VAL A 115 3.56 10.43 -5.82
N VAL A 116 2.72 10.11 -6.79
CA VAL A 116 1.54 10.89 -7.14
C VAL A 116 0.28 10.04 -7.04
N TRP A 117 -0.80 10.67 -6.61
CA TRP A 117 -2.15 10.13 -6.65
C TRP A 117 -3.10 11.15 -7.28
N TYR A 118 -4.07 10.62 -8.01
CA TYR A 118 -5.20 11.36 -8.57
C TYR A 118 -6.44 11.05 -7.73
N ALA A 119 -7.24 12.05 -7.41
CA ALA A 119 -8.45 11.83 -6.63
C ALA A 119 -9.50 12.91 -6.87
N THR A 120 -10.74 12.62 -6.46
CA THR A 120 -11.83 13.59 -6.39
C THR A 120 -12.28 13.74 -4.95
N GLY A 121 -12.23 14.98 -4.42
CA GLY A 121 -12.54 15.18 -3.02
C GLY A 121 -12.34 16.61 -2.53
N ASP A 122 -12.08 16.72 -1.22
CA ASP A 122 -11.66 17.96 -0.54
C ASP A 122 -10.13 17.96 -0.44
N GLN A 123 -9.49 18.63 -1.40
CA GLN A 123 -8.03 18.66 -1.50
C GLN A 123 -7.35 19.28 -0.28
N ASP A 124 -7.97 20.30 0.34
CA ASP A 124 -7.36 20.99 1.48
C ASP A 124 -7.44 20.13 2.73
N ALA A 125 -8.56 19.45 2.96
CA ALA A 125 -8.72 18.50 4.06
C ALA A 125 -7.81 17.28 3.90
N VAL A 126 -7.66 16.74 2.70
CA VAL A 126 -6.72 15.65 2.39
C VAL A 126 -5.28 16.09 2.64
N LEU A 127 -4.89 17.26 2.15
CA LEU A 127 -3.54 17.80 2.37
C LEU A 127 -3.27 18.04 3.86
N ALA A 128 -4.25 18.51 4.62
CA ALA A 128 -4.10 18.71 6.07
C ALA A 128 -3.77 17.41 6.80
N VAL A 129 -4.42 16.30 6.43
CA VAL A 129 -4.11 14.96 6.98
C VAL A 129 -2.70 14.51 6.57
N LEU A 130 -2.37 14.62 5.28
CA LEU A 130 -1.12 14.07 4.76
C LEU A 130 0.14 14.85 5.18
N ARG A 131 0.02 16.11 5.57
CA ARG A 131 1.17 16.89 6.10
C ARG A 131 1.82 16.28 7.33
N GLU A 132 1.08 15.50 8.11
CA GLU A 132 1.59 14.77 9.27
C GLU A 132 2.28 13.45 8.89
N VAL A 133 2.04 12.94 7.67
CA VAL A 133 2.62 11.69 7.17
C VAL A 133 4.04 11.93 6.68
N LYS A 134 5.02 11.49 7.47
CA LYS A 134 6.45 11.66 7.16
C LYS A 134 7.05 10.52 6.35
N PHE A 135 6.40 9.36 6.33
CA PHE A 135 6.88 8.17 5.63
C PHE A 135 5.73 7.41 4.99
N ILE A 136 5.91 6.94 3.77
CA ILE A 136 4.94 6.13 3.03
C ILE A 136 5.51 4.76 2.67
N GLY A 137 4.64 3.78 2.41
CA GLY A 137 5.02 2.43 2.02
C GLY A 137 5.49 1.54 3.17
N LYS A 138 6.31 0.55 2.86
CA LYS A 138 6.86 -0.42 3.82
C LYS A 138 8.23 0.00 4.34
N ARG A 139 8.63 -0.60 5.48
CA ARG A 139 9.94 -0.37 6.12
C ARG A 139 10.21 1.09 6.49
N ARG A 140 9.17 1.83 6.84
CA ARG A 140 9.24 3.22 7.29
C ARG A 140 10.21 3.42 8.45
N ALA A 141 10.16 2.53 9.45
CA ALA A 141 11.09 2.54 10.58
C ALA A 141 12.57 2.32 10.20
N SER A 142 12.83 1.85 8.98
CA SER A 142 14.19 1.68 8.42
C SER A 142 14.57 2.82 7.47
N GLY A 143 13.77 3.90 7.43
CA GLY A 143 14.05 5.11 6.64
C GLY A 143 13.61 5.05 5.18
N TYR A 144 12.82 4.04 4.75
CA TYR A 144 12.27 3.99 3.40
C TYR A 144 10.99 4.81 3.29
N GLY A 145 10.84 5.47 2.13
CA GLY A 145 9.65 6.26 1.80
C GLY A 145 9.54 7.56 2.58
N GLU A 146 10.67 8.20 2.96
CA GLU A 146 10.68 9.49 3.63
C GLU A 146 10.15 10.58 2.69
N VAL A 147 9.11 11.30 3.13
CA VAL A 147 8.49 12.40 2.41
C VAL A 147 9.09 13.72 2.88
N ILE A 148 9.63 14.50 1.95
CA ILE A 148 10.17 15.85 2.21
C ILE A 148 9.03 16.84 2.40
N ARG A 149 8.03 16.77 1.50
CA ARG A 149 6.87 17.64 1.49
C ARG A 149 5.73 17.02 0.69
N TRP A 150 4.52 17.41 1.04
CA TRP A 150 3.31 17.15 0.29
C TRP A 150 2.89 18.37 -0.50
N GLU A 151 2.48 18.17 -1.73
CA GLU A 151 1.96 19.20 -2.62
C GLU A 151 0.61 18.76 -3.17
N VAL A 152 -0.29 19.71 -3.38
CA VAL A 152 -1.59 19.48 -4.02
C VAL A 152 -1.80 20.52 -5.10
N GLU A 153 -2.40 20.09 -6.19
CA GLU A 153 -2.77 20.95 -7.31
C GLU A 153 -4.12 20.51 -7.90
N ASP A 154 -4.83 21.42 -8.58
CA ASP A 154 -6.04 21.06 -9.29
C ASP A 154 -5.72 20.00 -10.35
N GLY A 155 -6.61 19.01 -10.51
CA GLY A 155 -6.44 17.89 -11.43
C GLY A 155 -7.57 17.79 -12.44
N GLU A 156 -7.36 16.95 -13.45
CA GLU A 156 -8.36 16.62 -14.47
C GLU A 156 -8.91 15.21 -14.32
N LEU A 157 -8.08 14.30 -13.78
CA LEU A 157 -8.43 12.89 -13.58
C LEU A 157 -9.17 12.69 -12.27
N ASP A 158 -10.22 11.88 -12.32
CA ASP A 158 -11.10 11.63 -11.18
C ASP A 158 -10.53 10.66 -10.13
N GLY A 159 -9.44 9.98 -10.45
CA GLY A 159 -8.79 8.97 -9.61
C GLY A 159 -9.20 7.53 -9.91
N LEU A 160 -10.13 7.30 -10.84
CA LEU A 160 -10.51 5.97 -11.30
C LEU A 160 -9.88 5.63 -12.65
N VAL A 161 -9.88 6.58 -13.57
CA VAL A 161 -9.56 6.39 -14.98
C VAL A 161 -8.51 7.37 -15.45
N GLY A 162 -7.52 6.88 -16.19
CA GLY A 162 -6.48 7.67 -16.84
C GLY A 162 -6.89 8.21 -18.22
N TYR A 163 -6.00 8.99 -18.85
CA TYR A 163 -6.26 9.64 -20.15
C TYR A 163 -6.47 8.63 -21.30
N LEU A 164 -5.90 7.44 -21.21
CA LEU A 164 -6.03 6.38 -22.22
C LEU A 164 -7.14 5.38 -21.88
N ASN A 165 -8.06 5.78 -21.01
CA ASN A 165 -9.12 4.92 -20.50
C ASN A 165 -8.57 3.67 -19.78
N ASP A 166 -7.42 3.80 -19.14
CA ASP A 166 -6.76 2.81 -18.31
C ASP A 166 -7.18 2.98 -16.83
N PRO A 167 -7.35 1.88 -16.07
CA PRO A 167 -7.71 1.98 -14.67
C PRO A 167 -6.53 2.54 -13.86
N LEU A 168 -6.80 3.53 -13.02
CA LEU A 168 -5.80 4.11 -12.10
C LEU A 168 -5.78 3.40 -10.74
N ARG A 169 -6.71 2.48 -10.51
CA ARG A 169 -6.80 1.61 -9.32
C ARG A 169 -7.50 0.30 -9.70
N PRO A 170 -7.48 -0.72 -8.84
CA PRO A 170 -8.32 -1.90 -9.04
C PRO A 170 -9.81 -1.53 -9.08
N ILE A 171 -10.48 -1.85 -10.17
CA ILE A 171 -11.92 -1.63 -10.38
C ILE A 171 -12.55 -2.98 -10.73
N PRO A 172 -13.63 -3.43 -10.04
CA PRO A 172 -14.30 -4.69 -10.36
C PRO A 172 -14.76 -4.75 -11.82
N ALA A 173 -14.55 -5.90 -12.47
CA ALA A 173 -14.82 -6.06 -13.89
C ALA A 173 -16.31 -5.92 -14.27
N ASP A 174 -17.22 -6.15 -13.33
CA ASP A 174 -18.65 -5.93 -13.47
C ASP A 174 -19.05 -4.43 -13.40
N ARG A 175 -18.15 -3.57 -12.91
CA ARG A 175 -18.33 -2.11 -12.82
C ARG A 175 -17.56 -1.32 -13.88
N TRP A 176 -16.77 -2.02 -14.69
CA TRP A 176 -15.94 -1.42 -15.73
C TRP A 176 -16.33 -1.96 -17.10
N THR A 177 -17.14 -1.21 -17.84
CA THR A 177 -17.64 -1.61 -19.16
C THR A 177 -16.67 -1.38 -20.31
N GLU A 178 -15.61 -0.59 -20.08
CA GLU A 178 -14.67 -0.13 -21.10
C GLU A 178 -13.29 -0.80 -21.02
N GLY A 179 -13.19 -1.90 -20.26
CA GLY A 179 -11.91 -2.59 -19.97
C GLY A 179 -11.18 -3.21 -21.17
N GLY A 180 -11.79 -3.20 -22.34
CA GLY A 180 -11.16 -3.68 -23.58
C GLY A 180 -10.54 -5.08 -23.45
N ASP A 181 -9.33 -5.25 -24.01
CA ASP A 181 -8.56 -6.50 -23.97
C ASP A 181 -7.71 -6.68 -22.70
N GLN A 182 -7.94 -5.88 -21.64
CA GLN A 182 -7.20 -5.98 -20.39
C GLN A 182 -7.52 -7.30 -19.67
N ILE A 183 -6.48 -7.88 -19.05
CA ILE A 183 -6.64 -9.12 -18.27
C ILE A 183 -7.10 -8.73 -16.86
N ALA A 184 -8.26 -9.24 -16.46
CA ALA A 184 -8.75 -9.08 -15.08
C ALA A 184 -7.97 -9.98 -14.13
N ILE A 185 -7.52 -9.40 -13.01
CA ILE A 185 -6.78 -10.08 -11.95
C ILE A 185 -7.62 -10.14 -10.67
N ASP A 186 -7.39 -11.17 -9.85
CA ASP A 186 -8.02 -11.27 -8.54
C ASP A 186 -7.28 -10.38 -7.54
N THR A 187 -7.91 -9.29 -7.10
CA THR A 187 -7.31 -8.34 -6.16
C THR A 187 -8.36 -7.64 -5.30
N ALA A 188 -7.93 -7.05 -4.19
CA ALA A 188 -8.80 -6.21 -3.37
C ALA A 188 -9.00 -4.84 -4.04
N TRP A 189 -10.26 -4.38 -4.07
CA TRP A 189 -10.66 -3.13 -4.74
C TRP A 189 -11.22 -2.08 -3.78
N LYS A 190 -11.62 -2.51 -2.57
CA LYS A 190 -12.15 -1.62 -1.53
C LYS A 190 -11.55 -1.95 -0.16
N PRO A 191 -11.56 -1.00 0.77
CA PRO A 191 -11.11 -1.23 2.14
C PRO A 191 -12.10 -2.12 2.94
N PRO A 192 -11.60 -2.86 3.92
CA PRO A 192 -10.19 -3.06 4.21
C PRO A 192 -9.53 -4.01 3.19
N TYR A 193 -8.42 -3.59 2.59
CA TYR A 193 -7.77 -4.28 1.46
C TYR A 193 -7.15 -5.65 1.81
N TRP A 194 -7.06 -5.98 3.08
CA TRP A 194 -6.60 -7.30 3.54
C TRP A 194 -7.75 -8.33 3.66
N ALA A 195 -9.01 -7.88 3.61
CA ALA A 195 -10.17 -8.75 3.75
C ALA A 195 -10.45 -9.50 2.45
N ILE A 196 -10.67 -10.82 2.56
CA ILE A 196 -10.87 -11.70 1.38
C ILE A 196 -12.17 -11.36 0.67
N GLU A 197 -13.21 -10.99 1.41
CA GLU A 197 -14.53 -10.58 0.90
C GLU A 197 -14.49 -9.31 0.04
N ASN A 198 -13.44 -8.52 0.15
CA ASN A 198 -13.24 -7.30 -0.64
C ASN A 198 -12.41 -7.54 -1.91
N ARG A 199 -12.15 -8.79 -2.25
CA ARG A 199 -11.48 -9.19 -3.48
C ARG A 199 -12.50 -9.53 -4.56
N ALA A 200 -12.16 -9.18 -5.79
CA ALA A 200 -12.92 -9.51 -6.98
C ALA A 200 -11.98 -9.64 -8.19
N LYS A 201 -12.51 -10.09 -9.31
CA LYS A 201 -11.83 -9.92 -10.59
C LYS A 201 -11.90 -8.45 -10.97
N CYS A 202 -10.76 -7.79 -11.01
CA CYS A 202 -10.63 -6.36 -11.27
C CYS A 202 -9.72 -6.11 -12.47
N TYR A 203 -10.04 -5.08 -13.23
CA TYR A 203 -9.06 -4.39 -14.06
C TYR A 203 -8.24 -3.48 -13.14
N ALA A 204 -6.94 -3.46 -13.32
CA ALA A 204 -6.03 -2.74 -12.45
C ALA A 204 -4.86 -2.13 -13.23
N PRO A 205 -4.27 -1.04 -12.75
CA PRO A 205 -3.08 -0.48 -13.37
C PRO A 205 -1.96 -1.51 -13.38
N GLU A 206 -1.09 -1.44 -14.39
CA GLU A 206 0.12 -2.26 -14.38
C GLU A 206 0.95 -1.94 -13.14
N VAL A 207 1.30 -2.98 -12.39
CA VAL A 207 2.25 -2.86 -11.27
C VAL A 207 3.64 -2.78 -11.88
N THR A 208 4.09 -1.57 -12.11
CA THR A 208 5.44 -1.31 -12.63
C THR A 208 6.52 -1.56 -11.59
#